data_9529ddf4bb99e0aa39421cb2785a31ba
#
_entry.id   9529ddf4bb99e0aa39421cb2785a31ba
#
_cell.length_a   1.000
_cell.length_b   1.000
_cell.length_c   1.000
_cell.angle_alpha   90.00
_cell.angle_beta   90.00
_cell.angle_gamma   90.00
#
_symmetry.space_group_name_H-M   'P 1'
#
loop_
_entity.id
_entity.type
_entity.pdbx_description
1 polymer ?
#
loop_
_entity_poly.entity_id
_entity_poly.type
_entity_poly.pdbx_seq_one_letter_code
_entity_poly.pdbx_strand_id
1 'polypeptide(L)'
;MSVSEIAVAGAARAVGAAMCAPAFTMIPWRFRLAFAAAAGWAAAPIAAGDSMITTISLPQIVIEISIGAVIGLLAAISVEALRVCGRVIGEQMGLSLAQTYDPAIDGEANAAEMLFTWSAITIFVAVGGIQTIAIAAAASVRTLAPGTFLESGFANSVAWLLDSAMLVGFKACLPVVAVLAAVSAVAALIVRIVPGFSTFSAGFGARAAVGLMAAFAACAVIWASENAFIQHSLAQISNGVFP
;
A
#
# COMPACT_ATOMS: atom_id res chain seq x y z
N MET A 1 7.36 30.25 -20.41
CA MET A 1 7.02 29.78 -19.06
C MET A 1 8.16 30.08 -18.10
N SER A 2 7.88 30.66 -16.96
CA SER A 2 8.91 30.73 -15.93
C SER A 2 9.11 29.34 -15.33
N VAL A 3 10.34 28.92 -15.14
CA VAL A 3 10.71 27.64 -14.48
C VAL A 3 10.01 27.49 -13.13
N SER A 4 9.62 28.60 -12.51
CA SER A 4 8.90 28.67 -11.24
C SER A 4 7.48 28.10 -11.28
N GLU A 5 6.73 28.24 -12.37
CA GLU A 5 5.33 27.78 -12.44
C GLU A 5 5.25 26.25 -12.62
N ILE A 6 6.14 25.68 -13.43
CA ILE A 6 6.27 24.22 -13.56
C ILE A 6 6.72 23.60 -12.24
N ALA A 7 7.64 24.29 -11.55
CA ALA A 7 8.10 23.86 -10.23
C ALA A 7 6.97 23.82 -9.22
N VAL A 8 6.06 24.80 -9.25
CA VAL A 8 4.89 24.84 -8.35
C VAL A 8 3.91 23.70 -8.66
N ALA A 9 3.60 23.44 -9.94
CA ALA A 9 2.75 22.32 -10.32
C ALA A 9 3.37 20.97 -9.93
N GLY A 10 4.65 20.77 -10.22
CA GLY A 10 5.38 19.57 -9.84
C GLY A 10 5.46 19.38 -8.33
N ALA A 11 5.68 20.46 -7.57
CA ALA A 11 5.68 20.43 -6.12
C ALA A 11 4.29 20.09 -5.55
N ALA A 12 3.22 20.65 -6.11
CA ALA A 12 1.85 20.36 -5.71
C ALA A 12 1.51 18.87 -5.92
N ARG A 13 1.87 18.28 -7.07
CA ARG A 13 1.70 16.84 -7.34
C ARG A 13 2.55 15.99 -6.39
N ALA A 14 3.82 16.36 -6.16
CA ALA A 14 4.67 15.64 -5.23
C ALA A 14 4.14 15.69 -3.79
N VAL A 15 3.54 16.80 -3.36
CA VAL A 15 2.85 16.93 -2.06
C VAL A 15 1.68 15.96 -1.99
N GLY A 16 0.79 15.95 -3.00
CA GLY A 16 -0.34 15.03 -3.07
C GLY A 16 0.11 13.56 -2.98
N ALA A 17 1.13 13.19 -3.76
CA ALA A 17 1.67 11.84 -3.77
C ALA A 17 2.29 11.44 -2.42
N ALA A 18 3.06 12.31 -1.78
CA ALA A 18 3.67 12.05 -0.49
C ALA A 18 2.65 11.98 0.67
N MET A 19 1.52 12.67 0.56
CA MET A 19 0.46 12.59 1.56
C MET A 19 -0.20 11.22 1.61
N CYS A 20 -0.35 10.56 0.47
CA CYS A 20 -1.04 9.27 0.32
C CYS A 20 -0.09 8.08 0.28
N ALA A 21 1.21 8.26 0.01
CA ALA A 21 2.16 7.17 -0.11
C ALA A 21 2.41 6.46 1.24
N PRO A 22 2.42 5.11 1.26
CA PRO A 22 2.43 4.31 2.49
C PRO A 22 3.71 4.48 3.30
N ALA A 23 4.85 4.61 2.65
CA ALA A 23 6.15 4.81 3.33
C ALA A 23 6.21 6.12 4.13
N PHE A 24 5.39 7.09 3.77
CA PHE A 24 5.35 8.38 4.45
C PHE A 24 4.36 8.42 5.63
N THR A 25 3.48 7.44 5.82
CA THR A 25 2.49 7.43 6.89
C THR A 25 3.13 7.50 8.29
N MET A 26 4.34 6.97 8.43
CA MET A 26 5.12 6.98 9.68
C MET A 26 5.89 8.30 9.92
N ILE A 27 5.97 9.17 8.91
CA ILE A 27 6.75 10.41 8.99
C ILE A 27 5.80 11.57 9.35
N PRO A 28 6.16 12.46 10.30
CA PRO A 28 5.36 13.65 10.61
C PRO A 28 5.07 14.48 9.36
N TRP A 29 3.85 14.97 9.23
CA TRP A 29 3.35 15.67 8.04
C TRP A 29 4.24 16.83 7.55
N ARG A 30 4.94 17.49 8.45
CA ARG A 30 5.88 18.59 8.14
C ARG A 30 7.04 18.12 7.27
N PHE A 31 7.61 16.96 7.59
CA PHE A 31 8.71 16.38 6.81
C PHE A 31 8.22 15.84 5.47
N ARG A 32 6.99 15.30 5.41
CA ARG A 32 6.37 14.90 4.14
C ARG A 32 6.26 16.07 3.18
N LEU A 33 5.75 17.22 3.66
CA LEU A 33 5.62 18.43 2.86
C LEU A 33 6.99 18.96 2.41
N ALA A 34 7.98 19.00 3.32
CA ALA A 34 9.32 19.47 2.97
C ALA A 34 9.99 18.59 1.91
N PHE A 35 9.88 17.25 2.08
CA PHE A 35 10.42 16.31 1.10
C PHE A 35 9.71 16.43 -0.25
N ALA A 36 8.39 16.50 -0.25
CA ALA A 36 7.61 16.62 -1.48
C ALA A 36 7.88 17.93 -2.22
N ALA A 37 8.00 19.05 -1.49
CA ALA A 37 8.35 20.34 -2.07
C ALA A 37 9.77 20.31 -2.68
N ALA A 38 10.73 19.71 -1.97
CA ALA A 38 12.10 19.56 -2.49
C ALA A 38 12.16 18.65 -3.72
N ALA A 39 11.45 17.52 -3.71
CA ALA A 39 11.37 16.60 -4.83
C ALA A 39 10.69 17.24 -6.05
N GLY A 40 9.59 17.96 -5.84
CA GLY A 40 8.90 18.69 -6.91
C GLY A 40 9.77 19.80 -7.52
N TRP A 41 10.48 20.53 -6.67
CA TRP A 41 11.42 21.57 -7.14
C TRP A 41 12.59 20.97 -7.93
N ALA A 42 13.18 19.89 -7.46
CA ALA A 42 14.27 19.18 -8.16
C ALA A 42 13.81 18.57 -9.48
N ALA A 43 12.54 18.19 -9.60
CA ALA A 43 11.95 17.66 -10.82
C ALA A 43 11.57 18.74 -11.85
N ALA A 44 11.51 20.01 -11.47
CA ALA A 44 11.12 21.11 -12.34
C ALA A 44 11.92 21.22 -13.65
N PRO A 45 13.27 21.13 -13.66
CA PRO A 45 14.05 21.15 -14.90
C PRO A 45 13.78 19.93 -15.79
N ILE A 46 13.42 18.79 -15.20
CA ILE A 46 13.08 17.58 -15.95
C ILE A 46 11.70 17.73 -16.61
N ALA A 47 10.78 18.44 -15.97
CA ALA A 47 9.43 18.71 -16.45
C ALA A 47 9.33 19.89 -17.43
N ALA A 48 10.36 20.72 -17.57
CA ALA A 48 10.42 21.89 -18.42
C ALA A 48 10.44 21.50 -19.91
N GLY A 49 9.33 21.01 -20.42
CA GLY A 49 9.03 20.89 -21.86
C GLY A 49 8.18 22.08 -22.33
N ASP A 50 7.82 22.11 -23.63
CA ASP A 50 7.13 23.23 -24.31
C ASP A 50 5.67 23.54 -23.86
N SER A 51 5.34 23.41 -22.60
CA SER A 51 3.98 23.67 -22.11
C SER A 51 3.72 25.17 -21.91
N MET A 52 2.76 25.70 -22.65
CA MET A 52 2.27 27.08 -22.57
C MET A 52 1.23 27.24 -21.46
N ILE A 53 1.65 27.50 -20.22
CA ILE A 53 0.72 27.95 -19.17
C ILE A 53 1.24 29.27 -18.62
N THR A 54 0.37 30.26 -18.58
CA THR A 54 0.73 31.64 -18.27
C THR A 54 0.52 32.06 -16.83
N THR A 55 -0.31 31.36 -16.05
CA THR A 55 -0.51 31.62 -14.61
C THR A 55 -1.22 30.42 -13.95
N ILE A 56 -0.72 29.95 -12.80
CA ILE A 56 -1.38 28.90 -12.02
C ILE A 56 -2.38 29.54 -11.05
N SER A 57 -3.66 29.24 -11.23
CA SER A 57 -4.74 29.66 -10.32
C SER A 57 -4.87 28.71 -9.14
N LEU A 58 -5.44 29.19 -8.02
CA LEU A 58 -5.69 28.36 -6.82
C LEU A 58 -6.46 27.05 -7.12
N PRO A 59 -7.54 27.05 -7.94
CA PRO A 59 -8.23 25.79 -8.25
C PRO A 59 -7.33 24.80 -9.04
N GLN A 60 -6.40 25.28 -9.84
CA GLN A 60 -5.45 24.41 -10.55
C GLN A 60 -4.49 23.72 -9.58
N ILE A 61 -4.03 24.39 -8.52
CA ILE A 61 -3.20 23.77 -7.48
C ILE A 61 -3.94 22.60 -6.80
N VAL A 62 -5.24 22.75 -6.54
CA VAL A 62 -6.06 21.68 -5.95
C VAL A 62 -6.14 20.47 -6.89
N ILE A 63 -6.31 20.71 -8.19
CA ILE A 63 -6.29 19.64 -9.21
C ILE A 63 -4.93 18.93 -9.21
N GLU A 64 -3.83 19.69 -9.18
CA GLU A 64 -2.48 19.14 -9.15
C GLU A 64 -2.22 18.26 -7.93
N ILE A 65 -2.64 18.70 -6.74
CA ILE A 65 -2.57 17.90 -5.50
C ILE A 65 -3.41 16.62 -5.64
N SER A 66 -4.59 16.71 -6.25
CA SER A 66 -5.47 15.56 -6.45
C SER A 66 -4.84 14.51 -7.38
N ILE A 67 -4.21 14.94 -8.48
CA ILE A 67 -3.47 14.06 -9.38
C ILE A 67 -2.32 13.36 -8.62
N GLY A 68 -1.57 14.12 -7.83
CA GLY A 68 -0.51 13.57 -7.00
C GLY A 68 -1.04 12.56 -5.96
N ALA A 69 -2.14 12.90 -5.29
CA ALA A 69 -2.76 12.01 -4.31
C ALA A 69 -3.16 10.66 -4.93
N VAL A 70 -3.63 10.67 -6.16
CA VAL A 70 -3.94 9.44 -6.89
C VAL A 70 -2.68 8.60 -7.13
N ILE A 71 -1.57 9.20 -7.55
CA ILE A 71 -0.29 8.48 -7.72
C ILE A 71 0.14 7.84 -6.38
N GLY A 72 0.02 8.57 -5.28
CA GLY A 72 0.32 8.08 -3.94
C GLY A 72 -0.61 6.94 -3.49
N LEU A 73 -1.92 7.04 -3.80
CA LEU A 73 -2.91 6.01 -3.51
C LEU A 73 -2.64 4.72 -4.29
N LEU A 74 -2.28 4.82 -5.57
CA LEU A 74 -1.92 3.65 -6.38
C LEU A 74 -0.72 2.90 -5.78
N ALA A 75 0.26 3.64 -5.25
CA ALA A 75 1.37 3.04 -4.53
C ALA A 75 0.92 2.45 -3.17
N ALA A 76 -0.03 3.08 -2.48
CA ALA A 76 -0.57 2.60 -1.21
C ALA A 76 -1.32 1.27 -1.35
N ILE A 77 -2.07 1.07 -2.42
CA ILE A 77 -2.80 -0.17 -2.72
C ILE A 77 -1.86 -1.38 -2.68
N SER A 78 -0.63 -1.23 -3.16
CA SER A 78 0.36 -2.31 -3.17
C SER A 78 0.74 -2.78 -1.75
N VAL A 79 0.86 -1.86 -0.81
CA VAL A 79 1.18 -2.17 0.60
C VAL A 79 -0.06 -2.66 1.35
N GLU A 80 -1.23 -2.09 1.06
CA GLU A 80 -2.49 -2.48 1.69
C GLU A 80 -2.88 -3.93 1.35
N ALA A 81 -2.53 -4.45 0.19
CA ALA A 81 -2.75 -5.84 -0.18
C ALA A 81 -2.13 -6.81 0.84
N LEU A 82 -0.88 -6.57 1.25
CA LEU A 82 -0.20 -7.41 2.23
C LEU A 82 -0.68 -7.15 3.67
N ARG A 83 -1.05 -5.93 3.97
CA ARG A 83 -1.68 -5.59 5.25
C ARG A 83 -2.98 -6.37 5.48
N VAL A 84 -3.85 -6.42 4.47
CA VAL A 84 -5.10 -7.20 4.52
C VAL A 84 -4.79 -8.69 4.69
N CYS A 85 -3.77 -9.22 3.99
CA CYS A 85 -3.28 -10.58 4.18
C CYS A 85 -2.92 -10.84 5.65
N GLY A 86 -2.10 -9.97 6.26
CA GLY A 86 -1.72 -10.07 7.67
C GLY A 86 -2.91 -10.03 8.62
N ARG A 87 -3.90 -9.18 8.34
CA ARG A 87 -5.14 -9.10 9.12
C ARG A 87 -5.90 -10.43 9.10
N VAL A 88 -6.15 -10.99 7.90
CA VAL A 88 -6.86 -12.27 7.75
C VAL A 88 -6.13 -13.39 8.48
N ILE A 89 -4.81 -13.47 8.36
CA ILE A 89 -3.99 -14.47 9.08
C ILE A 89 -4.15 -14.28 10.60
N GLY A 90 -4.04 -13.07 11.10
CA GLY A 90 -4.16 -12.76 12.52
C GLY A 90 -5.53 -13.08 13.10
N GLU A 91 -6.60 -12.83 12.35
CA GLU A 91 -7.97 -13.21 12.71
C GLU A 91 -8.12 -14.74 12.80
N GLN A 92 -7.58 -15.47 11.82
CA GLN A 92 -7.61 -16.94 11.82
C GLN A 92 -6.77 -17.55 12.95
N MET A 93 -5.66 -16.91 13.34
CA MET A 93 -4.89 -17.28 14.52
C MET A 93 -5.60 -16.98 15.83
N GLY A 94 -6.63 -16.13 15.80
CA GLY A 94 -7.38 -15.69 16.98
C GLY A 94 -6.71 -14.54 17.74
N LEU A 95 -5.71 -13.87 17.15
CA LEU A 95 -5.02 -12.74 17.78
C LEU A 95 -5.93 -11.52 18.00
N SER A 96 -7.04 -11.42 17.29
CA SER A 96 -8.05 -10.38 17.45
C SER A 96 -8.95 -10.58 18.70
N LEU A 97 -8.89 -11.74 19.36
CA LEU A 97 -9.69 -11.99 20.56
C LEU A 97 -9.33 -11.03 21.71
N ALA A 98 -8.07 -10.61 21.81
CA ALA A 98 -7.65 -9.65 22.83
C ALA A 98 -8.41 -8.30 22.69
N GLN A 99 -8.67 -7.86 21.49
CA GLN A 99 -9.42 -6.63 21.19
C GLN A 99 -10.90 -6.75 21.57
N THR A 100 -11.46 -7.95 21.51
CA THR A 100 -12.86 -8.23 21.89
C THR A 100 -13.05 -8.16 23.41
N TYR A 101 -12.01 -8.53 24.20
CA TYR A 101 -12.07 -8.53 25.64
C TYR A 101 -11.71 -7.18 26.29
N ASP A 102 -10.90 -6.36 25.63
CA ASP A 102 -10.55 -5.04 26.11
C ASP A 102 -10.79 -3.98 25.02
N PRO A 103 -11.97 -3.36 25.01
CA PRO A 103 -12.29 -2.30 24.04
C PRO A 103 -11.47 -1.03 24.24
N ALA A 104 -10.67 -0.90 25.32
CA ALA A 104 -9.73 0.20 25.48
C ALA A 104 -8.51 0.08 24.56
N ILE A 105 -8.27 -1.11 23.97
CA ILE A 105 -7.26 -1.38 22.94
C ILE A 105 -7.84 -1.08 21.54
N ASP A 106 -8.81 -0.18 21.47
CA ASP A 106 -9.55 0.16 20.26
C ASP A 106 -8.63 0.56 19.11
N GLY A 107 -8.68 -0.17 18.01
CA GLY A 107 -8.09 0.21 16.73
C GLY A 107 -6.64 -0.19 16.50
N GLU A 108 -5.97 -0.87 17.42
CA GLU A 108 -4.62 -1.38 17.14
C GLU A 108 -4.67 -2.59 16.21
N ALA A 109 -3.84 -2.54 15.16
CA ALA A 109 -3.63 -3.66 14.27
C ALA A 109 -3.14 -4.88 15.04
N ASN A 110 -3.62 -6.08 14.73
CA ASN A 110 -3.12 -7.29 15.36
C ASN A 110 -1.64 -7.52 15.00
N ALA A 111 -0.92 -8.29 15.83
CA ALA A 111 0.52 -8.48 15.67
C ALA A 111 0.90 -9.03 14.28
N ALA A 112 0.09 -9.89 13.69
CA ALA A 112 0.32 -10.40 12.34
C ALA A 112 0.14 -9.29 11.30
N GLU A 113 -0.93 -8.50 11.39
CA GLU A 113 -1.14 -7.33 10.53
C GLU A 113 0.03 -6.35 10.57
N MET A 114 0.56 -6.07 11.77
CA MET A 114 1.74 -5.21 11.93
C MET A 114 2.96 -5.78 11.23
N LEU A 115 3.28 -7.07 11.45
CA LEU A 115 4.42 -7.73 10.82
C LEU A 115 4.34 -7.69 9.30
N PHE A 116 3.19 -8.01 8.73
CA PHE A 116 3.00 -7.98 7.28
C PHE A 116 3.04 -6.54 6.72
N THR A 117 2.49 -5.56 7.43
CA THR A 117 2.55 -4.15 7.03
C THR A 117 4.00 -3.64 7.01
N TRP A 118 4.79 -3.91 8.06
CA TRP A 118 6.19 -3.52 8.10
C TRP A 118 7.01 -4.23 7.02
N SER A 119 6.73 -5.49 6.75
CA SER A 119 7.36 -6.23 5.66
C SER A 119 7.06 -5.59 4.31
N ALA A 120 5.79 -5.26 4.04
CA ALA A 120 5.38 -4.61 2.80
C ALA A 120 6.04 -3.25 2.60
N ILE A 121 6.09 -2.42 3.66
CA ILE A 121 6.77 -1.11 3.61
C ILE A 121 8.27 -1.30 3.34
N THR A 122 8.90 -2.28 3.98
CA THR A 122 10.33 -2.57 3.77
C THR A 122 10.60 -2.99 2.33
N ILE A 123 9.79 -3.88 1.76
CA ILE A 123 9.89 -4.30 0.36
C ILE A 123 9.70 -3.08 -0.55
N PHE A 124 8.66 -2.28 -0.30
CA PHE A 124 8.35 -1.10 -1.09
C PHE A 124 9.53 -0.10 -1.14
N VAL A 125 10.16 0.15 0.00
CA VAL A 125 11.34 1.02 0.09
C VAL A 125 12.56 0.39 -0.59
N ALA A 126 12.80 -0.92 -0.38
CA ALA A 126 13.93 -1.65 -0.95
C ALA A 126 13.89 -1.72 -2.49
N VAL A 127 12.70 -1.81 -3.07
CA VAL A 127 12.48 -1.78 -4.55
C VAL A 127 12.63 -0.37 -5.13
N GLY A 128 12.74 0.66 -4.30
CA GLY A 128 12.84 2.05 -4.76
C GLY A 128 11.48 2.70 -5.01
N GLY A 129 10.43 2.26 -4.31
CA GLY A 129 9.07 2.78 -4.47
C GLY A 129 8.96 4.29 -4.23
N ILE A 130 9.71 4.83 -3.26
CA ILE A 130 9.75 6.28 -2.99
C ILE A 130 10.32 7.04 -4.20
N GLN A 131 11.40 6.53 -4.79
CA GLN A 131 12.03 7.15 -5.96
C GLN A 131 11.09 7.11 -7.17
N THR A 132 10.42 5.99 -7.38
CA THR A 132 9.46 5.81 -8.48
C THR A 132 8.26 6.75 -8.34
N ILE A 133 7.72 6.94 -7.14
CA ILE A 133 6.65 7.93 -6.91
C ILE A 133 7.13 9.34 -7.27
N ALA A 134 8.34 9.72 -6.85
CA ALA A 134 8.88 11.04 -7.16
C ALA A 134 9.07 11.25 -8.67
N ILE A 135 9.61 10.24 -9.37
CA ILE A 135 9.78 10.25 -10.82
C ILE A 135 8.44 10.28 -11.53
N ALA A 136 7.46 9.48 -11.10
CA ALA A 136 6.12 9.45 -11.67
C ALA A 136 5.39 10.79 -11.50
N ALA A 137 5.48 11.41 -10.33
CA ALA A 137 4.93 12.73 -10.09
C ALA A 137 5.57 13.78 -11.00
N ALA A 138 6.89 13.74 -11.22
CA ALA A 138 7.59 14.63 -12.13
C ALA A 138 7.25 14.36 -13.61
N ALA A 139 7.21 13.10 -14.03
CA ALA A 139 6.90 12.69 -15.39
C ALA A 139 5.44 13.02 -15.77
N SER A 140 4.52 12.90 -14.81
CA SER A 140 3.11 13.22 -15.04
C SER A 140 2.86 14.67 -15.44
N VAL A 141 3.74 15.62 -15.08
CA VAL A 141 3.64 17.02 -15.50
C VAL A 141 3.86 17.18 -17.03
N ARG A 142 4.59 16.24 -17.65
CA ARG A 142 4.81 16.23 -19.11
C ARG A 142 3.63 15.63 -19.87
N THR A 143 3.01 14.59 -19.31
CA THR A 143 1.91 13.86 -19.97
C THR A 143 0.57 14.54 -19.76
N LEU A 144 0.33 15.09 -18.57
CA LEU A 144 -0.87 15.83 -18.22
C LEU A 144 -0.53 17.30 -18.07
N ALA A 145 -1.01 18.12 -18.98
CA ALA A 145 -0.85 19.57 -18.88
C ALA A 145 -1.46 20.05 -17.56
N PRO A 146 -0.79 20.96 -16.82
CA PRO A 146 -1.32 21.49 -15.57
C PRO A 146 -2.73 22.07 -15.73
N GLY A 147 -3.64 21.69 -14.83
CA GLY A 147 -5.04 22.11 -14.84
C GLY A 147 -6.00 21.24 -15.67
N THR A 148 -5.51 20.16 -16.30
CA THR A 148 -6.39 19.20 -16.99
C THR A 148 -6.96 18.16 -16.03
N PHE A 149 -8.22 17.76 -16.24
CA PHE A 149 -8.83 16.67 -15.48
C PHE A 149 -8.36 15.30 -16.00
N LEU A 150 -8.39 14.32 -15.11
CA LEU A 150 -8.11 12.92 -15.42
C LEU A 150 -9.12 12.39 -16.46
N GLU A 151 -8.62 11.77 -17.53
CA GLU A 151 -9.45 11.19 -18.57
C GLU A 151 -10.09 9.85 -18.15
N SER A 152 -11.07 9.37 -18.92
CA SER A 152 -11.84 8.15 -18.63
C SER A 152 -10.99 6.86 -18.54
N GLY A 153 -9.82 6.83 -19.18
CA GLY A 153 -8.88 5.69 -19.10
C GLY A 153 -8.29 5.48 -17.70
N PHE A 154 -8.19 6.52 -16.90
CA PHE A 154 -7.66 6.46 -15.56
C PHE A 154 -8.50 5.55 -14.63
N ALA A 155 -9.83 5.61 -14.69
CA ALA A 155 -10.71 4.77 -13.88
C ALA A 155 -10.45 3.27 -14.12
N ASN A 156 -10.20 2.87 -15.37
CA ASN A 156 -9.90 1.49 -15.74
C ASN A 156 -8.54 1.05 -15.19
N SER A 157 -7.54 1.92 -15.20
CA SER A 157 -6.20 1.63 -14.65
C SER A 157 -6.25 1.45 -13.13
N VAL A 158 -7.01 2.29 -12.43
CA VAL A 158 -7.23 2.15 -10.97
C VAL A 158 -7.98 0.86 -10.66
N ALA A 159 -9.04 0.54 -11.39
CA ALA A 159 -9.81 -0.68 -11.20
C ALA A 159 -8.95 -1.93 -11.41
N TRP A 160 -8.14 -1.95 -12.46
CA TRP A 160 -7.20 -3.04 -12.73
C TRP A 160 -6.16 -3.21 -11.61
N LEU A 161 -5.62 -2.10 -11.09
CA LEU A 161 -4.63 -2.15 -10.01
C LEU A 161 -5.26 -2.66 -8.71
N LEU A 162 -6.48 -2.22 -8.38
CA LEU A 162 -7.25 -2.71 -7.23
C LEU A 162 -7.50 -4.23 -7.34
N ASP A 163 -7.97 -4.70 -8.49
CA ASP A 163 -8.21 -6.13 -8.73
C ASP A 163 -6.92 -6.95 -8.59
N SER A 164 -5.85 -6.48 -9.21
CA SER A 164 -4.53 -7.12 -9.14
C SER A 164 -3.98 -7.15 -7.71
N ALA A 165 -4.12 -6.07 -6.94
CA ALA A 165 -3.68 -5.99 -5.54
C ALA A 165 -4.45 -6.96 -4.66
N MET A 166 -5.79 -7.01 -4.80
CA MET A 166 -6.61 -7.96 -4.06
C MET A 166 -6.24 -9.41 -4.38
N LEU A 167 -6.00 -9.71 -5.65
CA LEU A 167 -5.60 -11.05 -6.09
C LEU A 167 -4.24 -11.46 -5.49
N VAL A 168 -3.26 -10.57 -5.47
CA VAL A 168 -1.92 -10.83 -4.91
C VAL A 168 -2.00 -11.01 -3.40
N GLY A 169 -2.69 -10.10 -2.69
CA GLY A 169 -2.90 -10.22 -1.24
C GLY A 169 -3.61 -11.53 -0.88
N PHE A 170 -4.64 -11.91 -1.63
CA PHE A 170 -5.35 -13.17 -1.42
C PHE A 170 -4.46 -14.39 -1.69
N LYS A 171 -3.71 -14.42 -2.79
CA LYS A 171 -2.74 -15.48 -3.08
C LYS A 171 -1.65 -15.61 -2.03
N ALA A 172 -1.21 -14.49 -1.46
CA ALA A 172 -0.20 -14.47 -0.41
C ALA A 172 -0.71 -15.08 0.90
N CYS A 173 -1.96 -14.83 1.30
CA CYS A 173 -2.52 -15.36 2.53
C CYS A 173 -3.01 -16.81 2.41
N LEU A 174 -3.37 -17.28 1.22
CA LEU A 174 -4.04 -18.55 0.98
C LEU A 174 -3.31 -19.77 1.56
N PRO A 175 -1.99 -19.95 1.40
CA PRO A 175 -1.28 -21.11 1.95
C PRO A 175 -1.34 -21.14 3.48
N VAL A 176 -1.22 -19.99 4.14
CA VAL A 176 -1.26 -19.91 5.60
C VAL A 176 -2.67 -20.17 6.10
N VAL A 177 -3.67 -19.57 5.46
CA VAL A 177 -5.09 -19.78 5.79
C VAL A 177 -5.50 -21.25 5.61
N ALA A 178 -5.02 -21.91 4.54
CA ALA A 178 -5.28 -23.32 4.30
C ALA A 178 -4.74 -24.21 5.44
N VAL A 179 -3.51 -23.95 5.89
CA VAL A 179 -2.90 -24.67 7.04
C VAL A 179 -3.72 -24.42 8.31
N LEU A 180 -4.11 -23.17 8.59
CA LEU A 180 -4.91 -22.83 9.76
C LEU A 180 -6.31 -23.45 9.73
N ALA A 181 -6.93 -23.57 8.55
CA ALA A 181 -8.18 -24.26 8.35
C ALA A 181 -8.04 -25.77 8.67
N ALA A 182 -6.96 -26.39 8.21
CA ALA A 182 -6.66 -27.79 8.53
C ALA A 182 -6.48 -28.01 10.05
N VAL A 183 -5.74 -27.12 10.73
CA VAL A 183 -5.58 -27.18 12.20
C VAL A 183 -6.94 -27.04 12.91
N SER A 184 -7.79 -26.15 12.41
CA SER A 184 -9.13 -25.94 12.97
C SER A 184 -10.01 -27.18 12.79
N ALA A 185 -9.94 -27.85 11.65
CA ALA A 185 -10.66 -29.11 11.40
C ALA A 185 -10.18 -30.23 12.33
N VAL A 186 -8.85 -30.38 12.50
CA VAL A 186 -8.29 -31.38 13.44
C VAL A 186 -8.71 -31.06 14.88
N ALA A 187 -8.66 -29.81 15.31
CA ALA A 187 -9.10 -29.41 16.65
C ALA A 187 -10.58 -29.75 16.87
N ALA A 188 -11.45 -29.53 15.88
CA ALA A 188 -12.85 -29.88 15.95
C ALA A 188 -13.09 -31.40 16.08
N LEU A 189 -12.28 -32.22 15.41
CA LEU A 189 -12.33 -33.70 15.54
C LEU A 189 -11.89 -34.16 16.93
N ILE A 190 -10.82 -33.56 17.49
CA ILE A 190 -10.32 -33.92 18.84
C ILE A 190 -11.40 -33.66 19.89
N VAL A 191 -12.09 -32.51 19.83
CA VAL A 191 -13.19 -32.19 20.77
C VAL A 191 -14.30 -33.21 20.70
N ARG A 192 -14.59 -33.73 19.51
CA ARG A 192 -15.63 -34.77 19.35
C ARG A 192 -15.26 -36.10 20.01
N ILE A 193 -13.96 -36.41 20.05
CA ILE A 193 -13.45 -37.70 20.57
C ILE A 193 -13.20 -37.62 22.09
N VAL A 194 -12.71 -36.49 22.58
CA VAL A 194 -12.33 -36.28 23.98
C VAL A 194 -13.28 -35.30 24.65
N PRO A 195 -14.33 -35.80 25.33
CA PRO A 195 -15.27 -34.94 26.07
C PRO A 195 -14.53 -34.27 27.23
N GLY A 196 -14.61 -32.92 27.31
CA GLY A 196 -13.91 -32.09 28.31
C GLY A 196 -12.68 -31.39 27.80
N PHE A 197 -12.25 -31.63 26.55
CA PHE A 197 -11.19 -30.86 25.90
C PHE A 197 -11.70 -29.47 25.51
N SER A 198 -11.12 -28.44 26.14
CA SER A 198 -11.47 -27.06 25.83
C SER A 198 -10.78 -26.64 24.50
N THR A 199 -11.59 -26.52 23.43
CA THR A 199 -11.12 -25.97 22.16
C THR A 199 -10.60 -24.54 22.29
N PHE A 200 -11.11 -23.81 23.30
CA PHE A 200 -10.75 -22.41 23.46
C PHE A 200 -9.31 -22.26 23.94
N SER A 201 -8.88 -22.97 24.99
CA SER A 201 -7.52 -22.77 25.53
C SER A 201 -6.44 -23.50 24.72
N ALA A 202 -6.63 -24.77 24.42
CA ALA A 202 -5.64 -25.57 23.69
C ALA A 202 -5.66 -25.28 22.17
N GLY A 203 -6.85 -25.05 21.61
CA GLY A 203 -6.99 -24.72 20.19
C GLY A 203 -6.43 -23.35 19.81
N PHE A 204 -6.50 -22.36 20.69
CA PHE A 204 -5.94 -21.04 20.47
C PHE A 204 -4.42 -21.09 20.41
N GLY A 205 -3.74 -21.69 21.39
CA GLY A 205 -2.30 -21.80 21.41
C GLY A 205 -1.74 -22.59 20.21
N ALA A 206 -2.40 -23.68 19.82
CA ALA A 206 -2.02 -24.46 18.65
C ALA A 206 -2.16 -23.67 17.33
N ARG A 207 -3.27 -22.95 17.15
CA ARG A 207 -3.47 -22.08 15.97
C ARG A 207 -2.44 -20.98 15.89
N ALA A 208 -2.15 -20.30 17.00
CA ALA A 208 -1.17 -19.24 17.04
C ALA A 208 0.23 -19.76 16.68
N ALA A 209 0.66 -20.88 17.28
CA ALA A 209 1.97 -21.48 17.01
C ALA A 209 2.10 -21.97 15.56
N VAL A 210 1.13 -22.76 15.08
CA VAL A 210 1.16 -23.30 13.71
C VAL A 210 1.00 -22.18 12.68
N GLY A 211 0.14 -21.18 12.95
CA GLY A 211 -0.03 -20.05 12.07
C GLY A 211 1.25 -19.23 11.92
N LEU A 212 1.99 -19.01 13.02
CA LEU A 212 3.26 -18.31 13.00
C LEU A 212 4.31 -19.10 12.21
N MET A 213 4.41 -20.41 12.42
CA MET A 213 5.31 -21.27 11.65
C MET A 213 4.96 -21.30 10.15
N ALA A 214 3.67 -21.39 9.83
CA ALA A 214 3.20 -21.37 8.45
C ALA A 214 3.47 -20.01 7.79
N ALA A 215 3.24 -18.91 8.50
CA ALA A 215 3.54 -17.56 8.03
C ALA A 215 5.04 -17.37 7.78
N PHE A 216 5.89 -17.88 8.66
CA PHE A 216 7.34 -17.87 8.50
C PHE A 216 7.79 -18.72 7.31
N ALA A 217 7.26 -19.92 7.16
CA ALA A 217 7.57 -20.79 6.02
C ALA A 217 7.10 -20.19 4.68
N ALA A 218 5.95 -19.50 4.68
CA ALA A 218 5.44 -18.82 3.51
C ALA A 218 6.14 -17.47 3.22
N CYS A 219 6.91 -16.94 4.14
CA CYS A 219 7.52 -15.60 4.05
C CYS A 219 8.31 -15.40 2.76
N ALA A 220 9.10 -16.39 2.33
CA ALA A 220 9.87 -16.29 1.09
C ALA A 220 8.97 -16.19 -0.17
N VAL A 221 7.87 -16.93 -0.19
CA VAL A 221 6.91 -16.90 -1.30
C VAL A 221 6.14 -15.58 -1.30
N ILE A 222 5.71 -15.13 -0.12
CA ILE A 222 5.03 -13.85 0.06
C ILE A 222 5.94 -12.71 -0.38
N TRP A 223 7.20 -12.72 0.06
CA TRP A 223 8.20 -11.72 -0.33
C TRP A 223 8.40 -11.67 -1.85
N ALA A 224 8.55 -12.82 -2.50
CA ALA A 224 8.75 -12.88 -3.95
C ALA A 224 7.53 -12.38 -4.73
N SER A 225 6.32 -12.75 -4.32
CA SER A 225 5.07 -12.32 -4.98
C SER A 225 4.82 -10.82 -4.81
N GLU A 226 5.07 -10.29 -3.62
CA GLU A 226 4.93 -8.86 -3.31
C GLU A 226 5.96 -8.02 -4.07
N ASN A 227 7.23 -8.46 -4.08
CA ASN A 227 8.28 -7.76 -4.81
C ASN A 227 7.93 -7.66 -6.29
N ALA A 228 7.50 -8.76 -6.92
CA ALA A 228 7.07 -8.77 -8.31
C ALA A 228 5.86 -7.84 -8.56
N PHE A 229 4.88 -7.85 -7.65
CA PHE A 229 3.70 -7.01 -7.75
C PHE A 229 4.04 -5.52 -7.60
N ILE A 230 4.83 -5.16 -6.59
CA ILE A 230 5.26 -3.77 -6.36
C ILE A 230 6.07 -3.26 -7.56
N GLN A 231 7.02 -4.05 -8.08
CA GLN A 231 7.78 -3.67 -9.27
C GLN A 231 6.87 -3.45 -10.49
N HIS A 232 5.90 -4.33 -10.70
CA HIS A 232 4.97 -4.21 -11.82
C HIS A 232 4.06 -2.98 -11.67
N SER A 233 3.53 -2.73 -10.47
CA SER A 233 2.72 -1.55 -10.16
C SER A 233 3.50 -0.25 -10.36
N LEU A 234 4.74 -0.21 -9.87
CA LEU A 234 5.61 0.95 -10.03
C LEU A 234 5.99 1.19 -11.50
N ALA A 235 6.23 0.13 -12.27
CA ALA A 235 6.49 0.24 -13.70
C ALA A 235 5.28 0.80 -14.46
N GLN A 236 4.07 0.41 -14.10
CA GLN A 236 2.85 1.00 -14.68
C GLN A 236 2.70 2.48 -14.32
N ILE A 237 2.94 2.84 -13.06
CA ILE A 237 2.91 4.24 -12.61
C ILE A 237 3.96 5.07 -13.35
N SER A 238 5.17 4.53 -13.58
CA SER A 238 6.25 5.24 -14.26
C SER A 238 6.06 5.37 -15.77
N ASN A 239 5.43 4.35 -16.40
CA ASN A 239 5.18 4.33 -17.86
C ASN A 239 3.93 5.11 -18.29
N GLY A 240 3.26 5.75 -17.34
CA GLY A 240 2.07 6.53 -17.57
C GLY A 240 0.81 5.69 -17.38
N VAL A 241 0.27 5.71 -16.17
CA VAL A 241 -1.16 5.42 -15.91
C VAL A 241 -2.04 6.43 -16.64
N PHE A 242 -1.39 7.42 -17.24
CA PHE A 242 -1.98 8.50 -18.02
C PHE A 242 -1.58 8.31 -19.49
N PRO A 243 -2.46 7.76 -20.34
CA PRO A 243 -2.24 7.72 -21.79
C PRO A 243 -2.15 9.11 -22.39
#